data_1032f67b3143907fb1673f7ddab752fa
#
_entry.id   1032f67b3143907fb1673f7ddab752fa
#
_cell.length_a   1.000
_cell.length_b   1.000
_cell.length_c   1.000
_cell.angle_alpha   90.00
_cell.angle_beta   90.00
_cell.angle_gamma   90.00
#
_symmetry.space_group_name_H-M   'P 1'
#
loop_
_entity.id
_entity.type
_entity.pdbx_description
1 polymer ?
#
loop_
_entity_poly.entity_id
_entity_poly.type
_entity_poly.pdbx_seq_one_letter_code
_entity_poly.pdbx_strand_id
1 'polypeptide(L)'
;MKKLTLLLLVFPWFLSAQNLVPNPGFEEVGRLGKYWTSNNQQFDNSIKHWSSPNQGSPDVLHTNLVPLIKPNRPHLEIIGHKPRTGDFFVGIKTYGCATKTLHCKEYIQTHLLRPMLPGKRYYIEFWINPAKTSPRVNKIGLALSETKISEPLQLGLFYFQPVIQVDEVLDAKPNEWIKISDTIRVERTMEYLLIGSFAPDDFISVDTSQTLLRYSYYFIDDVLVQPLDPSFSKEIFQEGVPVTLQNVFFELNKASLSNESAFELDYLFQLLKQNPNLKIRIAGHTDNTGNDEQNLQLSRERAQTVLDYLVEKGIKRSRLNAIGLGSTQPISDNETDEGRQKNRRVEFIPVEI
;
A
#
# COMPACT_ATOMS: atom_id res chain seq x y z
N MET A 1 52.07 17.56 13.73
CA MET A 1 51.31 16.50 13.04
C MET A 1 49.94 16.39 13.66
N LYS A 2 48.90 16.98 13.03
CA LYS A 2 47.51 16.92 13.51
C LYS A 2 46.88 15.63 12.97
N LYS A 3 46.50 14.72 13.86
CA LYS A 3 45.72 13.52 13.50
C LYS A 3 44.31 13.93 13.12
N LEU A 4 43.98 13.79 11.85
CA LEU A 4 42.64 13.96 11.34
C LEU A 4 41.83 12.70 11.70
N THR A 5 40.99 12.79 12.71
CA THR A 5 40.05 11.71 13.07
C THR A 5 38.89 11.78 12.11
N LEU A 6 38.84 10.85 11.14
CA LEU A 6 37.76 10.68 10.21
C LEU A 6 36.57 10.09 10.98
N LEU A 7 35.59 10.93 11.31
CA LEU A 7 34.32 10.50 11.89
C LEU A 7 33.47 9.88 10.76
N LEU A 8 33.51 8.55 10.66
CA LEU A 8 32.59 7.79 9.81
C LEU A 8 31.19 7.98 10.39
N LEU A 9 30.43 8.91 9.83
CA LEU A 9 28.98 8.99 9.99
C LEU A 9 28.39 7.72 9.36
N VAL A 10 28.15 6.72 10.19
CA VAL A 10 27.30 5.58 9.84
C VAL A 10 25.88 6.15 9.76
N PHE A 11 25.46 6.59 8.58
CA PHE A 11 24.05 6.76 8.29
C PHE A 11 23.40 5.37 8.43
N PRO A 12 22.40 5.20 9.30
CA PRO A 12 21.62 3.97 9.26
C PRO A 12 20.92 3.98 7.90
N TRP A 13 21.34 3.12 7.02
CA TRP A 13 20.60 2.80 5.81
C TRP A 13 19.32 2.14 6.28
N PHE A 14 18.25 2.92 6.39
CA PHE A 14 16.91 2.38 6.50
C PHE A 14 16.68 1.62 5.20
N LEU A 15 16.75 0.29 5.27
CA LEU A 15 16.33 -0.60 4.20
C LEU A 15 14.87 -0.25 3.91
N SER A 16 14.63 0.39 2.79
CA SER A 16 13.29 0.74 2.32
C SER A 16 12.58 -0.55 1.93
N ALA A 17 11.76 -1.09 2.81
CA ALA A 17 10.85 -2.15 2.44
C ALA A 17 9.76 -1.56 1.53
N GLN A 18 9.31 -2.33 0.55
CA GLN A 18 8.32 -1.84 -0.41
C GLN A 18 7.00 -1.45 0.25
N ASN A 19 6.42 -0.36 -0.21
CA ASN A 19 5.04 -0.02 0.07
C ASN A 19 4.09 -1.06 -0.57
N LEU A 20 3.25 -1.69 0.23
CA LEU A 20 2.26 -2.65 -0.24
C LEU A 20 1.02 -1.98 -0.86
N VAL A 21 0.89 -0.67 -0.76
CA VAL A 21 -0.20 0.10 -1.34
C VAL A 21 0.14 0.44 -2.79
N PRO A 22 -0.66 -0.01 -3.77
CA PRO A 22 -0.51 0.45 -5.15
C PRO A 22 -0.99 1.90 -5.26
N ASN A 23 -0.34 2.68 -6.13
CA ASN A 23 -0.69 4.10 -6.36
C ASN A 23 -0.85 4.90 -5.05
N PRO A 24 0.18 4.93 -4.18
CA PRO A 24 0.06 5.44 -2.81
C PRO A 24 -0.15 6.96 -2.71
N GLY A 25 0.33 7.73 -3.67
CA GLY A 25 0.14 9.19 -3.80
C GLY A 25 -0.91 9.56 -4.85
N PHE A 26 -1.73 8.61 -5.29
CA PHE A 26 -2.86 8.83 -6.21
C PHE A 26 -2.48 9.32 -7.62
N GLU A 27 -1.22 9.22 -8.04
CA GLU A 27 -0.70 9.76 -9.30
C GLU A 27 -1.14 8.97 -10.54
N GLU A 28 -1.53 7.70 -10.39
CA GLU A 28 -2.05 6.90 -11.49
C GLU A 28 -3.55 7.13 -11.64
N VAL A 29 -3.90 8.07 -12.52
CA VAL A 29 -5.29 8.45 -12.77
C VAL A 29 -5.87 7.79 -14.02
N GLY A 30 -7.19 7.64 -14.00
CA GLY A 30 -7.99 7.19 -15.11
C GLY A 30 -8.66 8.36 -15.84
N ARG A 31 -9.97 8.25 -16.08
CA ARG A 31 -10.78 9.29 -16.71
C ARG A 31 -11.25 10.31 -15.69
N LEU A 32 -10.54 11.39 -15.54
CA LEU A 32 -10.94 12.49 -14.66
C LEU A 32 -12.24 13.16 -15.13
N GLY A 33 -13.14 13.42 -14.20
CA GLY A 33 -14.32 14.25 -14.43
C GLY A 33 -13.95 15.75 -14.50
N LYS A 34 -14.82 16.55 -15.12
CA LYS A 34 -14.67 18.03 -15.12
C LYS A 34 -15.02 18.68 -13.77
N TYR A 35 -15.66 17.92 -12.90
CA TYR A 35 -16.27 18.40 -11.64
C TYR A 35 -16.06 17.34 -10.54
N TRP A 36 -16.61 17.63 -9.36
CA TRP A 36 -16.77 16.70 -8.26
C TRP A 36 -17.34 15.35 -8.72
N THR A 37 -16.86 14.31 -8.08
CA THR A 37 -17.39 12.97 -8.25
C THR A 37 -18.84 12.91 -7.82
N SER A 38 -19.70 12.38 -8.64
CA SER A 38 -21.15 12.32 -8.38
C SER A 38 -21.62 10.97 -7.83
N ASN A 39 -20.81 9.94 -7.96
CA ASN A 39 -21.07 8.58 -7.47
C ASN A 39 -19.76 7.76 -7.41
N ASN A 40 -19.81 6.60 -6.74
CA ASN A 40 -18.68 5.69 -6.59
C ASN A 40 -18.08 5.25 -7.94
N GLN A 41 -18.92 4.92 -8.92
CA GLN A 41 -18.42 4.46 -10.24
C GLN A 41 -17.58 5.51 -10.95
N GLN A 42 -17.93 6.79 -10.79
CA GLN A 42 -17.13 7.88 -11.34
C GLN A 42 -15.77 7.98 -10.61
N PHE A 43 -15.76 7.81 -9.29
CA PHE A 43 -14.50 7.75 -8.52
C PHE A 43 -13.64 6.57 -8.97
N ASP A 44 -14.19 5.37 -9.02
CA ASP A 44 -13.49 4.15 -9.41
C ASP A 44 -12.88 4.24 -10.83
N ASN A 45 -13.52 4.98 -11.73
CA ASN A 45 -13.01 5.26 -13.09
C ASN A 45 -11.98 6.39 -13.15
N SER A 46 -11.93 7.24 -12.13
CA SER A 46 -11.03 8.43 -12.09
C SER A 46 -9.64 8.12 -11.58
N ILE A 47 -9.46 7.01 -10.89
CA ILE A 47 -8.21 6.64 -10.25
C ILE A 47 -7.95 5.14 -10.40
N LYS A 48 -6.69 4.76 -10.57
CA LYS A 48 -6.32 3.35 -10.64
C LYS A 48 -6.03 2.79 -9.27
N HIS A 49 -6.35 1.50 -9.07
CA HIS A 49 -6.11 0.71 -7.86
C HIS A 49 -6.95 1.09 -6.64
N TRP A 50 -7.64 2.22 -6.65
CA TRP A 50 -8.52 2.65 -5.58
C TRP A 50 -9.99 2.58 -6.00
N SER A 51 -10.86 2.30 -5.05
CA SER A 51 -12.31 2.26 -5.27
C SER A 51 -13.06 2.72 -4.02
N SER A 52 -14.34 3.08 -4.20
CA SER A 52 -15.23 3.34 -3.07
C SER A 52 -15.88 2.02 -2.61
N PRO A 53 -15.79 1.65 -1.32
CA PRO A 53 -16.41 0.43 -0.79
C PRO A 53 -17.91 0.55 -0.59
N ASN A 54 -18.48 1.75 -0.69
CA ASN A 54 -19.92 2.04 -0.64
C ASN A 54 -20.34 2.89 -1.84
N GLN A 55 -21.56 3.40 -1.85
CA GLN A 55 -22.02 4.30 -2.94
C GLN A 55 -21.62 5.77 -2.72
N GLY A 56 -20.79 6.06 -1.74
CA GLY A 56 -20.19 7.37 -1.55
C GLY A 56 -19.36 7.80 -2.76
N SER A 57 -19.10 9.08 -2.87
CA SER A 57 -18.41 9.70 -4.00
C SER A 57 -17.15 10.45 -3.60
N PRO A 58 -16.10 9.75 -3.14
CA PRO A 58 -14.82 10.39 -2.91
C PRO A 58 -14.35 11.15 -4.14
N ASP A 59 -13.54 12.19 -3.95
CA ASP A 59 -13.11 13.06 -5.03
C ASP A 59 -11.62 12.88 -5.33
N VAL A 60 -11.25 12.77 -6.61
CA VAL A 60 -9.87 12.87 -7.06
C VAL A 60 -9.58 14.33 -7.42
N LEU A 61 -8.59 14.91 -6.78
CA LEU A 61 -8.26 16.32 -6.85
C LEU A 61 -6.86 16.52 -7.42
N HIS A 62 -6.67 17.64 -8.13
CA HIS A 62 -5.41 17.99 -8.78
C HIS A 62 -5.11 19.47 -8.58
N THR A 63 -3.84 19.83 -8.43
CA THR A 63 -3.40 21.23 -8.22
C THR A 63 -3.92 22.22 -9.27
N ASN A 64 -4.07 21.77 -10.51
CA ASN A 64 -4.52 22.59 -11.64
C ASN A 64 -6.02 22.46 -11.94
N LEU A 65 -6.72 21.54 -11.27
CA LEU A 65 -8.17 21.54 -11.28
C LEU A 65 -8.67 22.62 -10.31
N VAL A 66 -8.49 23.88 -10.71
CA VAL A 66 -9.34 24.93 -10.19
C VAL A 66 -10.75 24.49 -10.54
N PRO A 67 -11.60 24.08 -9.57
CA PRO A 67 -12.96 23.78 -9.89
C PRO A 67 -13.52 24.98 -10.63
N LEU A 68 -14.14 24.77 -11.78
CA LEU A 68 -14.97 25.79 -12.44
C LEU A 68 -16.15 26.02 -11.52
N ILE A 69 -15.94 26.84 -10.50
CA ILE A 69 -16.84 27.09 -9.39
C ILE A 69 -17.98 27.94 -9.94
N LYS A 70 -19.16 27.37 -9.89
CA LYS A 70 -20.36 28.21 -10.01
C LYS A 70 -20.46 29.06 -8.73
N PRO A 71 -20.68 30.38 -8.85
CA PRO A 71 -20.62 31.33 -7.73
C PRO A 71 -21.52 31.06 -6.52
N ASN A 72 -22.45 30.10 -6.63
CA ASN A 72 -23.47 29.82 -5.63
C ASN A 72 -23.34 28.43 -4.96
N ARG A 73 -22.18 27.78 -4.99
CA ARG A 73 -21.95 26.52 -4.26
C ARG A 73 -20.88 26.66 -3.21
N PRO A 74 -21.11 26.18 -1.97
CA PRO A 74 -20.21 26.34 -0.83
C PRO A 74 -18.89 25.55 -0.91
N HIS A 75 -18.55 24.99 -2.07
CA HIS A 75 -17.36 24.16 -2.31
C HIS A 75 -16.11 24.98 -2.68
N LEU A 76 -16.12 26.28 -2.43
CA LEU A 76 -15.01 27.21 -2.68
C LEU A 76 -13.73 26.89 -1.89
N GLU A 77 -13.79 25.98 -0.94
CA GLU A 77 -12.80 25.82 0.11
C GLU A 77 -11.66 24.86 -0.24
N ILE A 78 -11.78 24.18 -1.37
CA ILE A 78 -10.70 23.35 -1.93
C ILE A 78 -9.70 24.20 -2.71
N ILE A 79 -10.10 25.43 -3.08
CA ILE A 79 -9.22 26.35 -3.79
C ILE A 79 -8.00 26.68 -2.93
N GLY A 80 -6.82 26.39 -3.49
CA GLY A 80 -5.54 26.64 -2.83
C GLY A 80 -5.02 25.49 -1.98
N HIS A 81 -5.75 24.35 -1.88
CA HIS A 81 -5.17 23.12 -1.35
C HIS A 81 -4.21 22.51 -2.37
N LYS A 82 -3.13 21.93 -1.86
CA LYS A 82 -2.09 21.28 -2.64
C LYS A 82 -1.92 19.86 -2.14
N PRO A 83 -1.58 18.90 -3.02
CA PRO A 83 -1.16 17.58 -2.58
C PRO A 83 0.04 17.70 -1.64
N ARG A 84 0.27 16.69 -0.85
CA ARG A 84 1.49 16.60 -0.04
C ARG A 84 2.69 16.31 -0.93
N THR A 85 2.53 15.37 -1.84
CA THR A 85 3.52 15.07 -2.89
C THR A 85 2.82 14.97 -4.26
N GLY A 86 3.57 15.00 -5.35
CA GLY A 86 3.02 14.85 -6.68
C GLY A 86 2.02 15.93 -7.10
N ASP A 87 1.01 15.52 -7.87
CA ASP A 87 0.00 16.39 -8.47
C ASP A 87 -1.42 16.09 -8.00
N PHE A 88 -1.68 14.89 -7.45
CA PHE A 88 -3.01 14.40 -7.10
C PHE A 88 -3.16 14.10 -5.61
N PHE A 89 -4.37 14.13 -5.12
CA PHE A 89 -4.78 13.72 -3.78
C PHE A 89 -6.28 13.40 -3.77
N VAL A 90 -6.77 12.74 -2.73
CA VAL A 90 -8.17 12.32 -2.63
C VAL A 90 -8.87 13.05 -1.49
N GLY A 91 -10.14 13.42 -1.70
CA GLY A 91 -10.99 14.01 -0.68
C GLY A 91 -12.14 13.10 -0.28
N ILE A 92 -12.46 13.06 1.02
CA ILE A 92 -13.57 12.29 1.57
C ILE A 92 -14.37 13.08 2.60
N LYS A 93 -15.69 12.83 2.65
CA LYS A 93 -16.57 13.32 3.69
C LYS A 93 -16.60 12.34 4.87
N THR A 94 -16.30 12.85 6.08
CA THR A 94 -16.14 12.02 7.27
C THR A 94 -17.20 12.23 8.36
N TYR A 95 -17.93 13.36 8.32
CA TYR A 95 -18.93 13.76 9.32
C TYR A 95 -20.02 14.68 8.72
N GLY A 96 -21.10 14.89 9.45
CA GLY A 96 -22.21 15.79 9.06
C GLY A 96 -23.20 15.09 8.16
N CYS A 97 -23.37 13.81 8.34
CA CYS A 97 -24.32 12.98 7.64
C CYS A 97 -25.66 13.01 8.36
N ALA A 98 -26.69 13.62 7.76
CA ALA A 98 -28.04 13.51 8.31
C ALA A 98 -28.42 12.03 8.45
N THR A 99 -29.07 11.68 9.57
CA THR A 99 -29.39 10.30 9.99
C THR A 99 -30.18 9.45 8.97
N LYS A 100 -30.59 10.03 7.85
CA LYS A 100 -31.33 9.36 6.76
C LYS A 100 -30.63 9.39 5.41
N THR A 101 -29.43 9.99 5.32
CA THR A 101 -28.70 10.06 4.06
C THR A 101 -27.78 8.87 3.93
N LEU A 102 -28.18 7.86 3.17
CA LEU A 102 -27.36 6.71 2.83
C LEU A 102 -26.08 7.18 2.13
N HIS A 103 -24.99 6.46 2.38
CA HIS A 103 -23.67 6.68 1.74
C HIS A 103 -23.07 8.08 1.91
N CYS A 104 -23.50 8.82 2.91
CA CYS A 104 -23.02 10.17 3.16
C CYS A 104 -21.54 10.16 3.63
N LYS A 105 -21.15 9.17 4.45
CA LYS A 105 -19.74 8.97 4.79
C LYS A 105 -19.03 8.31 3.61
N GLU A 106 -17.91 8.89 3.25
CA GLU A 106 -17.12 8.41 2.12
C GLU A 106 -15.89 7.66 2.64
N TYR A 107 -15.51 6.65 1.89
CA TYR A 107 -14.38 5.79 2.17
C TYR A 107 -13.63 5.51 0.88
N ILE A 108 -12.35 5.23 0.99
CA ILE A 108 -11.55 4.70 -0.10
C ILE A 108 -10.97 3.36 0.30
N GLN A 109 -10.87 2.42 -0.64
CA GLN A 109 -10.23 1.14 -0.44
C GLN A 109 -9.31 0.80 -1.59
N THR A 110 -8.28 0.02 -1.27
CA THR A 110 -7.35 -0.54 -2.25
C THR A 110 -7.03 -1.98 -1.93
N HIS A 111 -6.77 -2.78 -2.98
CA HIS A 111 -6.19 -4.10 -2.87
C HIS A 111 -4.67 -3.97 -2.71
N LEU A 112 -4.10 -4.55 -1.69
CA LEU A 112 -2.66 -4.51 -1.45
C LEU A 112 -1.91 -5.33 -2.51
N LEU A 113 -0.73 -4.88 -2.92
CA LEU A 113 0.14 -5.58 -3.87
C LEU A 113 0.48 -7.00 -3.41
N ARG A 114 0.53 -7.21 -2.12
CA ARG A 114 0.68 -8.51 -1.44
C ARG A 114 -0.14 -8.52 -0.17
N PRO A 115 -0.67 -9.68 0.26
CA PRO A 115 -1.39 -9.76 1.51
C PRO A 115 -0.48 -9.50 2.71
N MET A 116 -1.03 -8.89 3.74
CA MET A 116 -0.43 -8.88 5.06
C MET A 116 -0.64 -10.25 5.72
N LEU A 117 0.43 -10.84 6.28
CA LEU A 117 0.43 -12.21 6.77
C LEU A 117 0.21 -12.28 8.29
N PRO A 118 -0.49 -13.31 8.80
CA PRO A 118 -0.73 -13.50 10.23
C PRO A 118 0.57 -13.49 11.05
N GLY A 119 0.52 -12.85 12.20
CA GLY A 119 1.63 -12.76 13.15
C GLY A 119 2.74 -11.80 12.74
N LYS A 120 2.71 -11.20 11.54
CA LYS A 120 3.71 -10.25 11.05
C LYS A 120 3.35 -8.81 11.45
N ARG A 121 4.39 -7.98 11.63
CA ARG A 121 4.25 -6.56 11.94
C ARG A 121 4.38 -5.74 10.66
N TYR A 122 3.60 -4.65 10.63
CA TYR A 122 3.58 -3.69 9.53
C TYR A 122 3.56 -2.28 10.10
N TYR A 123 4.40 -1.42 9.55
CA TYR A 123 4.27 0.02 9.74
C TYR A 123 3.26 0.53 8.71
N ILE A 124 2.28 1.30 9.19
CA ILE A 124 1.25 1.90 8.35
C ILE A 124 1.29 3.41 8.57
N GLU A 125 1.15 4.15 7.48
CA GLU A 125 1.13 5.60 7.48
C GLU A 125 0.17 6.11 6.42
N PHE A 126 -0.54 7.18 6.70
CA PHE A 126 -1.23 8.00 5.71
C PHE A 126 -1.25 9.45 6.17
N TRP A 127 -1.40 10.37 5.24
CA TRP A 127 -1.40 11.78 5.54
C TRP A 127 -2.77 12.37 5.25
N ILE A 128 -3.22 13.28 6.14
CA ILE A 128 -4.51 13.95 6.02
C ILE A 128 -4.37 15.44 6.22
N ASN A 129 -5.26 16.19 5.57
CA ASN A 129 -5.41 17.62 5.77
C ASN A 129 -6.89 18.00 5.74
N PRO A 130 -7.43 18.75 6.71
CA PRO A 130 -8.82 19.20 6.67
C PRO A 130 -9.04 20.29 5.63
N ALA A 131 -10.18 20.30 4.96
CA ALA A 131 -10.60 21.39 4.10
C ALA A 131 -10.77 22.68 4.95
N LYS A 132 -10.44 23.84 4.37
CA LYS A 132 -10.22 25.11 5.07
C LYS A 132 -11.32 25.51 6.06
N THR A 133 -12.59 25.38 5.70
CA THR A 133 -13.72 25.81 6.53
C THR A 133 -14.61 24.63 6.95
N SER A 134 -14.06 23.44 6.86
CA SER A 134 -14.67 22.19 7.32
C SER A 134 -14.55 22.07 8.85
N PRO A 135 -15.58 21.56 9.56
CA PRO A 135 -15.44 21.16 10.94
C PRO A 135 -14.27 20.23 11.15
N ARG A 136 -13.53 20.42 12.21
CA ARG A 136 -12.46 19.52 12.63
C ARG A 136 -13.07 18.36 13.42
N VAL A 137 -12.68 17.15 13.13
CA VAL A 137 -13.23 15.96 13.78
C VAL A 137 -12.13 14.98 14.17
N ASN A 138 -12.50 14.06 15.07
CA ASN A 138 -11.75 12.87 15.37
C ASN A 138 -12.31 11.65 14.64
N LYS A 139 -11.88 10.43 15.01
CA LYS A 139 -12.38 9.14 14.52
C LYS A 139 -12.18 8.91 13.02
N ILE A 140 -11.19 9.57 12.42
CA ILE A 140 -10.68 9.19 11.10
C ILE A 140 -9.65 8.08 11.31
N GLY A 141 -9.69 7.04 10.49
CA GLY A 141 -8.82 5.91 10.69
C GLY A 141 -8.66 5.05 9.44
N LEU A 142 -7.91 3.96 9.63
CA LEU A 142 -7.63 2.96 8.64
C LEU A 142 -8.06 1.60 9.16
N ALA A 143 -8.82 0.86 8.36
CA ALA A 143 -9.24 -0.50 8.63
C ALA A 143 -8.65 -1.47 7.59
N LEU A 144 -8.61 -2.74 7.93
CA LEU A 144 -8.16 -3.82 7.05
C LEU A 144 -9.29 -4.81 6.79
N SER A 145 -9.26 -5.47 5.63
CA SER A 145 -10.22 -6.51 5.27
C SER A 145 -9.54 -7.67 4.56
N GLU A 146 -10.08 -8.87 4.76
CA GLU A 146 -9.68 -10.08 4.05
C GLU A 146 -10.18 -10.09 2.60
N THR A 147 -11.29 -9.38 2.33
CA THR A 147 -11.95 -9.34 1.02
C THR A 147 -12.33 -7.92 0.61
N LYS A 148 -12.55 -7.72 -0.68
CA LYS A 148 -13.09 -6.46 -1.21
C LYS A 148 -14.46 -6.16 -0.59
N ILE A 149 -14.61 -4.94 -0.08
CA ILE A 149 -15.88 -4.48 0.47
C ILE A 149 -16.72 -3.84 -0.64
N SER A 150 -18.00 -4.24 -0.69
CA SER A 150 -19.00 -3.64 -1.54
C SER A 150 -20.30 -3.54 -0.74
N GLU A 151 -20.59 -2.36 -0.21
CA GLU A 151 -21.73 -2.14 0.71
C GLU A 151 -22.75 -1.17 0.08
N PRO A 152 -23.79 -1.68 -0.55
CA PRO A 152 -24.72 -0.85 -1.34
C PRO A 152 -25.80 -0.13 -0.49
N LEU A 153 -26.01 -0.50 0.77
CA LEU A 153 -27.20 -0.08 1.52
C LEU A 153 -26.94 0.57 2.88
N GLN A 154 -25.68 0.78 3.28
CA GLN A 154 -25.37 1.23 4.64
C GLN A 154 -25.10 2.74 4.71
N LEU A 155 -25.43 3.32 5.86
CA LEU A 155 -25.11 4.72 6.20
C LEU A 155 -23.61 4.95 6.31
N GLY A 156 -22.85 3.93 6.77
CA GLY A 156 -21.42 3.91 6.93
C GLY A 156 -20.91 2.52 7.30
N LEU A 157 -19.60 2.33 7.26
CA LEU A 157 -18.94 1.05 7.54
C LEU A 157 -18.65 0.90 9.05
N PHE A 158 -19.68 1.05 9.90
CA PHE A 158 -19.54 1.12 11.37
C PHE A 158 -19.25 -0.24 12.04
N TYR A 159 -19.35 -1.33 11.29
CA TYR A 159 -19.00 -2.67 11.76
C TYR A 159 -17.48 -2.94 11.66
N PHE A 160 -16.72 -2.08 11.00
CA PHE A 160 -15.27 -2.17 11.01
C PHE A 160 -14.69 -1.57 12.29
N GLN A 161 -13.71 -2.27 12.84
CA GLN A 161 -12.84 -1.70 13.85
C GLN A 161 -11.54 -1.25 13.16
N PRO A 162 -11.23 0.05 13.12
CA PRO A 162 -10.01 0.53 12.53
C PRO A 162 -8.80 0.03 13.32
N VAL A 163 -7.75 -0.36 12.61
CA VAL A 163 -6.46 -0.76 13.20
C VAL A 163 -5.63 0.46 13.61
N ILE A 164 -5.93 1.61 13.00
CA ILE A 164 -5.40 2.93 13.37
C ILE A 164 -6.59 3.89 13.38
N GLN A 165 -6.77 4.64 14.47
CA GLN A 165 -7.82 5.64 14.60
C GLN A 165 -7.31 6.83 15.38
N VAL A 166 -7.67 8.03 14.93
CA VAL A 166 -7.37 9.26 15.64
C VAL A 166 -8.47 9.55 16.63
N ASP A 167 -8.13 9.63 17.90
CA ASP A 167 -9.09 9.88 19.00
C ASP A 167 -9.19 11.37 19.39
N GLU A 168 -8.22 12.17 19.00
CA GLU A 168 -8.24 13.62 19.20
C GLU A 168 -8.78 14.35 17.97
N VAL A 169 -9.38 15.51 18.19
CA VAL A 169 -9.82 16.37 17.09
C VAL A 169 -8.59 16.88 16.33
N LEU A 170 -8.57 16.62 15.04
CA LEU A 170 -7.45 16.96 14.18
C LEU A 170 -7.52 18.43 13.77
N ASP A 171 -6.72 19.27 14.42
CA ASP A 171 -6.57 20.69 14.07
C ASP A 171 -5.30 20.90 13.26
N ALA A 172 -5.47 21.34 12.01
CA ALA A 172 -4.37 21.72 11.12
C ALA A 172 -4.80 22.89 10.23
N LYS A 173 -3.81 23.70 9.86
CA LYS A 173 -4.02 24.75 8.87
C LYS A 173 -4.16 24.16 7.46
N PRO A 174 -4.78 24.87 6.51
CA PRO A 174 -4.78 24.46 5.11
C PRO A 174 -3.36 24.20 4.60
N ASN A 175 -3.16 23.06 3.93
CA ASN A 175 -1.87 22.56 3.44
C ASN A 175 -0.85 22.15 4.53
N GLU A 176 -1.24 22.13 5.79
CA GLU A 176 -0.47 21.52 6.86
C GLU A 176 -0.91 20.06 7.02
N TRP A 177 -0.20 19.17 6.35
CA TRP A 177 -0.52 17.74 6.36
C TRP A 177 -0.14 17.10 7.69
N ILE A 178 -1.09 16.36 8.27
CA ILE A 178 -0.91 15.60 9.50
C ILE A 178 -0.61 14.15 9.14
N LYS A 179 0.46 13.63 9.70
CA LYS A 179 0.80 12.22 9.59
C LYS A 179 0.04 11.40 10.61
N ILE A 180 -0.67 10.37 10.15
CA ILE A 180 -1.28 9.33 10.97
C ILE A 180 -0.51 8.05 10.74
N SER A 181 0.08 7.46 11.79
CA SER A 181 0.89 6.26 11.62
C SER A 181 0.92 5.41 12.87
N ASP A 182 1.08 4.10 12.70
CA ASP A 182 1.29 3.16 13.79
C ASP A 182 1.98 1.88 13.27
N THR A 183 2.45 1.07 14.20
CA THR A 183 2.96 -0.28 13.94
C THR A 183 1.97 -1.30 14.47
N ILE A 184 1.40 -2.08 13.57
CA ILE A 184 0.40 -3.09 13.91
C ILE A 184 0.93 -4.51 13.68
N ARG A 185 0.31 -5.48 14.36
CA ARG A 185 0.45 -6.91 14.06
C ARG A 185 -0.91 -7.41 13.59
N VAL A 186 -0.95 -8.11 12.46
CA VAL A 186 -2.20 -8.69 11.97
C VAL A 186 -2.35 -10.14 12.43
N GLU A 187 -3.58 -10.53 12.78
CA GLU A 187 -3.90 -11.88 13.27
C GLU A 187 -4.39 -12.80 12.14
N ARG A 188 -4.79 -12.21 11.02
CA ARG A 188 -5.30 -12.90 9.83
C ARG A 188 -4.66 -12.32 8.58
N THR A 189 -4.79 -13.03 7.46
CA THR A 189 -4.40 -12.52 6.16
C THR A 189 -5.30 -11.35 5.78
N MET A 190 -4.70 -10.18 5.50
CA MET A 190 -5.43 -8.97 5.08
C MET A 190 -5.01 -8.60 3.67
N GLU A 191 -5.97 -8.47 2.78
CA GLU A 191 -5.73 -8.18 1.36
C GLU A 191 -6.15 -6.75 0.98
N TYR A 192 -7.04 -6.13 1.76
CA TYR A 192 -7.58 -4.80 1.48
C TYR A 192 -7.35 -3.84 2.63
N LEU A 193 -7.12 -2.59 2.26
CA LEU A 193 -7.00 -1.45 3.16
C LEU A 193 -8.13 -0.47 2.86
N LEU A 194 -8.74 0.08 3.92
CA LEU A 194 -9.81 1.08 3.85
C LEU A 194 -9.43 2.31 4.68
N ILE A 195 -9.73 3.51 4.17
CA ILE A 195 -9.56 4.77 4.94
C ILE A 195 -10.89 5.51 4.97
N GLY A 196 -11.25 6.03 6.16
CA GLY A 196 -12.48 6.79 6.38
C GLY A 196 -12.79 6.98 7.86
N SER A 197 -14.03 7.36 8.16
CA SER A 197 -14.54 7.44 9.54
C SER A 197 -15.49 6.30 9.83
N PHE A 198 -15.06 5.36 10.68
CA PHE A 198 -15.80 4.13 11.01
C PHE A 198 -16.72 4.28 12.23
N ALA A 199 -16.90 5.49 12.74
CA ALA A 199 -17.79 5.80 13.85
C ALA A 199 -19.08 6.51 13.39
N PRO A 200 -20.25 6.24 13.99
CA PRO A 200 -21.43 7.09 13.81
C PRO A 200 -21.17 8.53 14.27
N ASP A 201 -21.88 9.49 13.70
CA ASP A 201 -21.67 10.92 13.98
C ASP A 201 -21.84 11.27 15.48
N ASP A 202 -22.72 10.56 16.20
CA ASP A 202 -22.94 10.76 17.64
C ASP A 202 -21.73 10.41 18.52
N PHE A 203 -20.77 9.66 17.99
CA PHE A 203 -19.52 9.29 18.66
C PHE A 203 -18.30 10.08 18.19
N ILE A 204 -18.51 11.11 17.35
CA ILE A 204 -17.46 11.95 16.79
C ILE A 204 -17.41 13.28 17.55
N SER A 205 -16.24 13.60 18.09
CA SER A 205 -15.97 14.95 18.65
C SER A 205 -15.73 15.94 17.52
N VAL A 206 -16.37 17.09 17.61
CA VAL A 206 -16.37 18.09 16.53
C VAL A 206 -15.99 19.45 17.07
N ASP A 207 -15.02 20.11 16.44
CA ASP A 207 -14.77 21.54 16.59
C ASP A 207 -15.35 22.31 15.41
N THR A 208 -16.30 23.20 15.70
CA THR A 208 -16.98 24.07 14.73
C THR A 208 -16.57 25.54 14.83
N SER A 209 -15.54 25.86 15.58
CA SER A 209 -15.17 27.24 15.92
C SER A 209 -14.80 28.10 14.71
N GLN A 210 -14.38 27.49 13.61
CA GLN A 210 -13.91 28.17 12.39
C GLN A 210 -14.62 27.71 11.12
N THR A 211 -15.87 27.24 11.20
CA THR A 211 -16.49 26.51 10.09
C THR A 211 -17.61 27.26 9.42
N LEU A 212 -17.73 27.12 8.09
CA LEU A 212 -18.87 27.52 7.29
C LEU A 212 -19.66 26.29 6.78
N LEU A 213 -19.04 25.11 6.77
CA LEU A 213 -19.67 23.87 6.33
C LEU A 213 -20.40 23.16 7.48
N ARG A 214 -21.44 22.43 7.12
CA ARG A 214 -22.17 21.55 8.05
C ARG A 214 -21.63 20.12 8.08
N TYR A 215 -20.60 19.81 7.27
CA TYR A 215 -19.99 18.49 7.15
C TYR A 215 -18.47 18.63 7.20
N SER A 216 -17.82 17.58 7.67
CA SER A 216 -16.38 17.49 7.71
C SER A 216 -15.85 16.84 6.44
N TYR A 217 -14.83 17.48 5.85
CA TYR A 217 -14.17 17.03 4.63
C TYR A 217 -12.66 17.04 4.81
N TYR A 218 -12.02 15.89 4.52
CA TYR A 218 -10.59 15.72 4.66
C TYR A 218 -9.96 15.25 3.35
N PHE A 219 -8.76 15.73 3.10
CA PHE A 219 -7.89 15.26 2.03
C PHE A 219 -6.98 14.18 2.55
N ILE A 220 -6.65 13.21 1.69
CA ILE A 220 -5.77 12.08 1.97
C ILE A 220 -4.70 12.04 0.90
N ASP A 221 -3.46 11.76 1.31
CA ASP A 221 -2.32 11.59 0.42
C ASP A 221 -1.30 10.63 1.05
N ASP A 222 -0.37 10.12 0.22
CA ASP A 222 0.80 9.34 0.62
C ASP A 222 0.51 8.22 1.62
N VAL A 223 -0.15 7.17 1.15
CA VAL A 223 -0.51 6.01 1.95
C VAL A 223 0.62 4.97 1.90
N LEU A 224 1.08 4.51 3.05
CA LEU A 224 2.17 3.54 3.18
C LEU A 224 1.75 2.35 4.03
N VAL A 225 1.99 1.15 3.54
CA VAL A 225 2.00 -0.09 4.31
C VAL A 225 3.32 -0.79 4.08
N GLN A 226 4.16 -0.85 5.10
CA GLN A 226 5.51 -1.39 5.02
C GLN A 226 5.68 -2.59 5.92
N PRO A 227 6.05 -3.79 5.40
CA PRO A 227 6.41 -4.93 6.23
C PRO A 227 7.62 -4.60 7.11
N LEU A 228 7.53 -4.95 8.39
CA LEU A 228 8.65 -4.86 9.35
C LEU A 228 9.26 -6.22 9.67
N ASP A 229 8.57 -7.30 9.34
CA ASP A 229 9.04 -8.66 9.48
C ASP A 229 9.15 -9.30 8.10
N PRO A 230 10.15 -10.15 7.86
CA PRO A 230 10.28 -10.88 6.59
C PRO A 230 9.08 -11.82 6.38
N SER A 231 8.80 -12.16 5.13
CA SER A 231 7.65 -13.01 4.77
C SER A 231 7.79 -14.46 5.25
N PHE A 232 9.02 -14.89 5.55
CA PHE A 232 9.33 -16.26 5.98
C PHE A 232 10.14 -16.28 7.28
N SER A 233 10.19 -17.42 7.94
CA SER A 233 10.98 -17.66 9.14
C SER A 233 11.79 -18.96 9.03
N LYS A 234 12.77 -19.14 9.91
CA LYS A 234 13.66 -20.32 9.87
C LYS A 234 12.93 -21.65 10.11
N GLU A 235 11.82 -21.62 10.85
CA GLU A 235 11.06 -22.81 11.23
C GLU A 235 10.37 -23.52 10.07
N ILE A 236 10.22 -22.84 8.91
CA ILE A 236 9.54 -23.41 7.73
C ILE A 236 10.51 -24.10 6.75
N PHE A 237 11.80 -24.18 7.07
CA PHE A 237 12.76 -24.80 6.16
C PHE A 237 12.64 -26.33 6.23
N GLN A 238 12.05 -26.88 5.18
CA GLN A 238 12.05 -28.31 4.90
C GLN A 238 12.71 -28.53 3.54
N GLU A 239 13.54 -29.57 3.44
CA GLU A 239 14.20 -29.91 2.18
C GLU A 239 13.17 -30.19 1.08
N GLY A 240 13.36 -29.60 -0.09
CA GLY A 240 12.47 -29.72 -1.23
C GLY A 240 11.20 -28.88 -1.17
N VAL A 241 10.88 -28.22 -0.06
CA VAL A 241 9.67 -27.38 0.07
C VAL A 241 9.95 -25.95 -0.39
N PRO A 242 9.26 -25.44 -1.43
CA PRO A 242 9.44 -24.07 -1.88
C PRO A 242 8.97 -23.03 -0.84
N VAL A 243 9.73 -21.95 -0.69
CA VAL A 243 9.39 -20.80 0.14
C VAL A 243 9.35 -19.56 -0.75
N THR A 244 8.19 -18.98 -0.90
CA THR A 244 7.99 -17.78 -1.74
C THR A 244 8.61 -16.55 -1.06
N LEU A 245 9.44 -15.80 -1.81
CA LEU A 245 9.96 -14.49 -1.44
C LEU A 245 8.90 -13.44 -1.79
N GLN A 246 8.05 -13.09 -0.83
CA GLN A 246 6.88 -12.26 -1.11
C GLN A 246 7.21 -10.78 -1.35
N ASN A 247 8.34 -10.30 -0.84
CA ASN A 247 8.78 -8.91 -0.96
C ASN A 247 9.97 -8.76 -1.91
N VAL A 248 10.06 -9.60 -2.94
CA VAL A 248 11.05 -9.48 -4.01
C VAL A 248 10.36 -9.04 -5.29
N PHE A 249 10.70 -7.86 -5.75
CA PHE A 249 10.05 -7.17 -6.86
C PHE A 249 11.07 -6.82 -7.95
N PHE A 250 10.59 -6.85 -9.19
CA PHE A 250 11.37 -6.48 -10.36
C PHE A 250 10.67 -5.36 -11.13
N GLU A 251 11.45 -4.55 -11.83
CA GLU A 251 10.87 -3.62 -12.79
C GLU A 251 10.05 -4.37 -13.85
N LEU A 252 9.04 -3.70 -14.39
CA LEU A 252 8.13 -4.32 -15.37
C LEU A 252 8.92 -4.88 -16.57
N ASN A 253 8.71 -6.17 -16.86
CA ASN A 253 9.38 -6.91 -17.95
C ASN A 253 10.92 -6.93 -17.86
N LYS A 254 11.49 -6.71 -16.68
CA LYS A 254 12.94 -6.74 -16.45
C LYS A 254 13.30 -7.73 -15.34
N ALA A 255 14.59 -8.03 -15.26
CA ALA A 255 15.19 -8.79 -14.17
C ALA A 255 15.92 -7.90 -13.14
N SER A 256 15.89 -6.57 -13.30
CA SER A 256 16.45 -5.64 -12.31
C SER A 256 15.59 -5.62 -11.06
N LEU A 257 16.24 -5.89 -9.91
CA LEU A 257 15.60 -5.78 -8.60
C LEU A 257 15.25 -4.33 -8.29
N SER A 258 14.07 -4.12 -7.74
CA SER A 258 13.76 -2.84 -7.12
C SER A 258 14.50 -2.70 -5.78
N ASN A 259 14.77 -1.47 -5.36
CA ASN A 259 15.47 -1.19 -4.10
C ASN A 259 14.76 -1.79 -2.87
N GLU A 260 13.45 -1.92 -2.96
CA GLU A 260 12.58 -2.44 -1.92
C GLU A 260 12.79 -3.94 -1.65
N SER A 261 13.31 -4.68 -2.64
CA SER A 261 13.61 -6.11 -2.51
C SER A 261 14.75 -6.40 -1.53
N ALA A 262 15.59 -5.41 -1.24
CA ALA A 262 16.77 -5.58 -0.40
C ALA A 262 16.45 -6.10 1.00
N PHE A 263 15.32 -5.68 1.60
CA PHE A 263 14.93 -6.13 2.95
C PHE A 263 14.74 -7.65 3.03
N GLU A 264 13.99 -8.22 2.10
CA GLU A 264 13.70 -9.66 2.06
C GLU A 264 14.97 -10.47 1.72
N LEU A 265 15.76 -9.98 0.78
CA LEU A 265 17.01 -10.63 0.36
C LEU A 265 18.10 -10.53 1.41
N ASP A 266 18.22 -9.43 2.15
CA ASP A 266 19.13 -9.30 3.27
C ASP A 266 18.76 -10.26 4.42
N TYR A 267 17.47 -10.50 4.65
CA TYR A 267 17.05 -11.49 5.62
C TYR A 267 17.44 -12.92 5.15
N LEU A 268 17.20 -13.25 3.89
CA LEU A 268 17.66 -14.53 3.33
C LEU A 268 19.18 -14.69 3.40
N PHE A 269 19.92 -13.62 3.13
CA PHE A 269 21.38 -13.58 3.31
C PHE A 269 21.77 -13.90 4.77
N GLN A 270 21.15 -13.24 5.76
CA GLN A 270 21.46 -13.50 7.18
C GLN A 270 21.15 -14.95 7.57
N LEU A 271 20.03 -15.50 7.09
CA LEU A 271 19.71 -16.92 7.31
C LEU A 271 20.74 -17.87 6.71
N LEU A 272 21.17 -17.63 5.48
CA LEU A 272 22.21 -18.43 4.84
C LEU A 272 23.56 -18.29 5.54
N LYS A 273 23.88 -17.12 6.07
CA LYS A 273 25.10 -16.87 6.85
C LYS A 273 25.09 -17.62 8.19
N GLN A 274 23.95 -17.65 8.88
CA GLN A 274 23.76 -18.38 10.14
C GLN A 274 23.71 -19.91 9.96
N ASN A 275 23.40 -20.38 8.74
CA ASN A 275 23.31 -21.81 8.41
C ASN A 275 24.30 -22.14 7.27
N PRO A 276 25.59 -22.31 7.56
CA PRO A 276 26.65 -22.41 6.54
C PRO A 276 26.53 -23.65 5.65
N ASN A 277 25.86 -24.70 6.11
CA ASN A 277 25.61 -25.92 5.33
C ASN A 277 24.38 -25.84 4.42
N LEU A 278 23.45 -24.92 4.70
CA LEU A 278 22.23 -24.79 3.93
C LEU A 278 22.55 -24.41 2.48
N LYS A 279 22.11 -25.24 1.54
CA LYS A 279 22.13 -24.99 0.10
C LYS A 279 20.70 -24.73 -0.39
N ILE A 280 20.53 -23.78 -1.28
CA ILE A 280 19.23 -23.44 -1.84
C ILE A 280 19.23 -23.40 -3.36
N ARG A 281 18.08 -23.75 -3.94
CA ARG A 281 17.75 -23.47 -5.33
C ARG A 281 16.81 -22.28 -5.36
N ILE A 282 17.07 -21.31 -6.22
CA ILE A 282 16.24 -20.11 -6.43
C ILE A 282 15.47 -20.37 -7.72
N ALA A 283 14.14 -20.32 -7.66
CA ALA A 283 13.24 -20.57 -8.78
C ALA A 283 12.46 -19.30 -9.13
N GLY A 284 12.57 -18.86 -10.37
CA GLY A 284 11.78 -17.74 -10.90
C GLY A 284 10.55 -18.22 -11.67
N HIS A 285 9.45 -17.50 -11.55
CA HIS A 285 8.17 -17.78 -12.21
C HIS A 285 7.61 -16.52 -12.89
N THR A 286 6.77 -16.73 -13.92
CA THR A 286 5.98 -15.69 -14.59
C THR A 286 4.50 -16.07 -14.54
N ASP A 287 3.63 -15.15 -14.89
CA ASP A 287 2.29 -15.46 -15.36
C ASP A 287 2.32 -16.03 -16.78
N ASN A 288 1.17 -16.34 -17.36
CA ASN A 288 1.03 -16.89 -18.70
C ASN A 288 0.95 -15.83 -19.81
N THR A 289 1.22 -14.56 -19.49
CA THR A 289 1.16 -13.47 -20.49
C THR A 289 2.41 -13.50 -21.37
N GLY A 290 2.23 -13.48 -22.68
CA GLY A 290 3.33 -13.43 -23.64
C GLY A 290 3.79 -14.80 -24.14
N ASN A 291 5.05 -14.90 -24.53
CA ASN A 291 5.65 -16.08 -25.13
C ASN A 291 6.34 -16.94 -24.08
N ASP A 292 6.14 -18.26 -24.12
CA ASP A 292 6.70 -19.21 -23.14
C ASP A 292 8.23 -19.21 -23.09
N GLU A 293 8.90 -19.06 -24.21
CA GLU A 293 10.37 -19.00 -24.27
C GLU A 293 10.89 -17.73 -23.59
N GLN A 294 10.25 -16.59 -23.86
CA GLN A 294 10.58 -15.31 -23.21
C GLN A 294 10.29 -15.36 -21.71
N ASN A 295 9.17 -15.99 -21.30
CA ASN A 295 8.82 -16.18 -19.91
C ASN A 295 9.83 -17.09 -19.20
N LEU A 296 10.28 -18.16 -19.83
CA LEU A 296 11.31 -19.04 -19.29
C LEU A 296 12.64 -18.28 -19.11
N GLN A 297 13.03 -17.51 -20.12
CA GLN A 297 14.25 -16.70 -20.06
C GLN A 297 14.16 -15.63 -18.97
N LEU A 298 13.08 -14.82 -18.93
CA LEU A 298 12.86 -13.77 -17.93
C LEU A 298 12.87 -14.34 -16.50
N SER A 299 12.20 -15.46 -16.29
CA SER A 299 12.17 -16.13 -14.98
C SER A 299 13.54 -16.59 -14.52
N ARG A 300 14.37 -17.10 -15.47
CA ARG A 300 15.75 -17.52 -15.21
C ARG A 300 16.63 -16.32 -14.86
N GLU A 301 16.50 -15.22 -15.59
CA GLU A 301 17.24 -13.97 -15.32
C GLU A 301 16.90 -13.41 -13.94
N ARG A 302 15.61 -13.42 -13.55
CA ARG A 302 15.17 -12.99 -12.22
C ARG A 302 15.77 -13.84 -11.10
N ALA A 303 15.74 -15.17 -11.25
CA ALA A 303 16.37 -16.08 -10.29
C ALA A 303 17.89 -15.86 -10.21
N GLN A 304 18.53 -15.61 -11.35
CA GLN A 304 19.95 -15.31 -11.42
C GLN A 304 20.30 -14.00 -10.70
N THR A 305 19.50 -12.95 -10.88
CA THR A 305 19.70 -11.66 -10.20
C THR A 305 19.63 -11.79 -8.67
N VAL A 306 18.68 -12.58 -8.16
CA VAL A 306 18.62 -12.87 -6.71
C VAL A 306 19.86 -13.65 -6.26
N LEU A 307 20.31 -14.61 -7.03
CA LEU A 307 21.53 -15.36 -6.73
C LEU A 307 22.75 -14.44 -6.69
N ASP A 308 22.92 -13.58 -7.69
CA ASP A 308 24.04 -12.66 -7.78
C ASP A 308 24.04 -11.67 -6.60
N TYR A 309 22.89 -11.17 -6.20
CA TYR A 309 22.76 -10.37 -4.97
C TYR A 309 23.30 -11.08 -3.74
N LEU A 310 22.96 -12.34 -3.53
CA LEU A 310 23.42 -13.14 -2.39
C LEU A 310 24.92 -13.41 -2.46
N VAL A 311 25.47 -13.63 -3.66
CA VAL A 311 26.91 -13.79 -3.88
C VAL A 311 27.68 -12.49 -3.58
N GLU A 312 27.21 -11.36 -4.04
CA GLU A 312 27.77 -10.03 -3.75
C GLU A 312 27.79 -9.73 -2.24
N LYS A 313 26.79 -10.18 -1.51
CA LYS A 313 26.72 -10.09 -0.04
C LYS A 313 27.67 -11.09 0.67
N GLY A 314 28.27 -12.05 -0.06
CA GLY A 314 29.28 -12.96 0.46
C GLY A 314 28.85 -14.42 0.65
N ILE A 315 27.68 -14.84 0.15
CA ILE A 315 27.33 -16.28 0.12
C ILE A 315 28.12 -16.98 -0.99
N LYS A 316 28.72 -18.12 -0.64
CA LYS A 316 29.48 -18.93 -1.61
C LYS A 316 28.58 -19.37 -2.76
N ARG A 317 28.99 -19.13 -4.00
CA ARG A 317 28.27 -19.50 -5.22
C ARG A 317 27.90 -21.01 -5.26
N SER A 318 28.73 -21.87 -4.71
CA SER A 318 28.50 -23.33 -4.65
C SER A 318 27.30 -23.76 -3.79
N ARG A 319 26.75 -22.83 -2.99
CA ARG A 319 25.58 -23.09 -2.16
C ARG A 319 24.27 -22.67 -2.84
N LEU A 320 24.35 -22.06 -4.01
CA LEU A 320 23.22 -21.43 -4.69
C LEU A 320 23.07 -21.98 -6.10
N ASN A 321 21.82 -22.26 -6.50
CA ASN A 321 21.48 -22.63 -7.86
C ASN A 321 20.27 -21.79 -8.32
N ALA A 322 20.29 -21.26 -9.54
CA ALA A 322 19.19 -20.47 -10.10
C ALA A 322 18.55 -21.23 -11.28
N ILE A 323 17.22 -21.31 -11.28
CA ILE A 323 16.43 -21.91 -12.36
C ILE A 323 15.28 -20.98 -12.75
N GLY A 324 14.94 -20.96 -14.04
CA GLY A 324 13.70 -20.38 -14.53
C GLY A 324 12.67 -21.47 -14.77
N LEU A 325 11.44 -21.23 -14.38
CA LEU A 325 10.30 -22.14 -14.58
C LEU A 325 9.21 -21.51 -15.45
N GLY A 326 9.37 -20.23 -15.84
CA GLY A 326 8.39 -19.53 -16.66
C GLY A 326 6.99 -19.62 -16.05
N SER A 327 5.99 -19.85 -16.90
CA SER A 327 4.57 -19.99 -16.52
C SER A 327 4.15 -21.43 -16.17
N THR A 328 5.09 -22.40 -16.11
CA THR A 328 4.77 -23.83 -16.02
C THR A 328 4.25 -24.30 -14.66
N GLN A 329 4.46 -23.51 -13.61
CA GLN A 329 4.03 -23.85 -12.24
C GLN A 329 3.23 -22.69 -11.59
N PRO A 330 2.00 -22.44 -12.05
CA PRO A 330 1.15 -21.42 -11.46
C PRO A 330 0.68 -21.84 -10.05
N ILE A 331 0.57 -20.89 -9.13
CA ILE A 331 -0.02 -21.07 -7.80
C ILE A 331 -1.40 -20.41 -7.67
N SER A 332 -1.82 -19.69 -8.70
CA SER A 332 -3.14 -19.06 -8.80
C SER A 332 -3.63 -19.10 -10.25
N ASP A 333 -4.89 -18.72 -10.50
CA ASP A 333 -5.39 -18.58 -11.87
C ASP A 333 -4.63 -17.46 -12.62
N ASN A 334 -4.64 -17.53 -13.94
CA ASN A 334 -4.06 -16.50 -14.80
C ASN A 334 -5.14 -15.62 -15.47
N GLU A 335 -6.39 -15.77 -15.09
CA GLU A 335 -7.51 -15.03 -15.68
C GLU A 335 -7.66 -13.65 -15.02
N THR A 336 -7.34 -13.55 -13.72
CA THR A 336 -7.40 -12.31 -12.95
C THR A 336 -6.02 -11.65 -12.85
N ASP A 337 -5.98 -10.32 -12.69
CA ASP A 337 -4.73 -9.60 -12.47
C ASP A 337 -4.08 -10.00 -11.14
N GLU A 338 -4.89 -10.25 -10.13
CA GLU A 338 -4.47 -10.74 -8.82
C GLU A 338 -3.82 -12.14 -8.91
N GLY A 339 -4.42 -13.04 -9.68
CA GLY A 339 -3.87 -14.38 -9.89
C GLY A 339 -2.54 -14.33 -10.66
N ARG A 340 -2.47 -13.54 -11.73
CA ARG A 340 -1.23 -13.30 -12.47
C ARG A 340 -0.14 -12.71 -11.59
N GLN A 341 -0.49 -11.79 -10.70
CA GLN A 341 0.47 -11.19 -9.77
C GLN A 341 1.06 -12.23 -8.81
N LYS A 342 0.25 -13.15 -8.28
CA LYS A 342 0.71 -14.26 -7.44
C LYS A 342 1.65 -15.21 -8.20
N ASN A 343 1.42 -15.39 -9.50
CA ASN A 343 2.25 -16.25 -10.35
C ASN A 343 3.61 -15.61 -10.68
N ARG A 344 3.72 -14.27 -10.77
CA ARG A 344 4.98 -13.54 -10.93
C ARG A 344 5.75 -13.48 -9.62
N ARG A 345 6.49 -14.53 -9.29
CA ARG A 345 7.18 -14.70 -8.01
C ARG A 345 8.58 -15.29 -8.16
N VAL A 346 9.36 -15.18 -7.09
CA VAL A 346 10.60 -15.94 -6.88
C VAL A 346 10.46 -16.77 -5.61
N GLU A 347 10.92 -17.97 -5.66
CA GLU A 347 10.98 -18.91 -4.52
C GLU A 347 12.41 -19.33 -4.26
N PHE A 348 12.72 -19.68 -3.01
CA PHE A 348 13.89 -20.49 -2.73
C PHE A 348 13.48 -21.87 -2.17
N ILE A 349 14.23 -22.88 -2.51
CA ILE A 349 13.96 -24.28 -2.16
C ILE A 349 15.21 -24.79 -1.45
N PRO A 350 15.15 -25.12 -0.14
CA PRO A 350 16.25 -25.82 0.53
C PRO A 350 16.52 -27.16 -0.15
N VAL A 351 17.76 -27.43 -0.54
CA VAL A 351 18.15 -28.68 -1.21
C VAL A 351 19.11 -29.52 -0.38
N GLU A 352 19.68 -28.90 0.66
CA GLU A 352 20.53 -29.55 1.65
C GLU A 352 20.52 -28.67 2.91
N ILE A 353 20.22 -29.21 4.08
CA ILE A 353 20.03 -28.47 5.33
C ILE A 353 21.15 -28.85 6.34
#